data_993a82421c06cf0707defca7e3d3d840
#
_entry.id   993a82421c06cf0707defca7e3d3d840
#
_cell.length_a   1.000
_cell.length_b   1.000
_cell.length_c   1.000
_cell.angle_alpha   90.00
_cell.angle_beta   90.00
_cell.angle_gamma   90.00
#
_symmetry.space_group_name_H-M   'P 1'
#
loop_
_entity.id
_entity.type
_entity.pdbx_description
1 polymer ?
#
loop_
_entity_poly.entity_id
_entity_poly.type
_entity_poly.pdbx_seq_one_letter_code
_entity_poly.pdbx_strand_id
1 'polypeptide(L)'
;SISLNTQAITVNDELVLIAVNQFGVSNITNIAQAGDGANLTNVTQNGNDNTALITQLGEGNVVNLLQQNDSNYFEIIQDGFDNVANVNQLGEQSFIVHQIGNEMVINITQYKQ
;
A
#
# COMPACT_ATOMS: atom_id res chain seq x y z
N SER A 1 -16.72 4.85 -22.10
CA SER A 1 -15.43 4.40 -21.56
C SER A 1 -15.64 3.45 -20.40
N ILE A 2 -14.72 2.53 -20.27
CA ILE A 2 -14.77 1.53 -19.22
C ILE A 2 -13.78 1.93 -18.12
N SER A 3 -14.29 1.97 -16.89
CA SER A 3 -13.47 2.21 -15.73
C SER A 3 -12.92 0.86 -15.25
N LEU A 4 -11.60 0.69 -15.29
CA LEU A 4 -10.94 -0.54 -14.85
C LEU A 4 -9.99 -0.24 -13.69
N ASN A 5 -10.33 -0.77 -12.54
CA ASN A 5 -9.45 -0.79 -11.39
C ASN A 5 -9.07 -2.24 -11.12
N THR A 6 -7.84 -2.48 -10.74
CA THR A 6 -7.33 -3.82 -10.51
C THR A 6 -6.91 -3.98 -9.06
N GLN A 7 -7.33 -5.08 -8.46
CA GLN A 7 -6.89 -5.50 -7.14
C GLN A 7 -6.41 -6.93 -7.22
N ALA A 8 -5.17 -7.17 -6.81
CA ALA A 8 -4.63 -8.51 -6.72
C ALA A 8 -4.14 -8.72 -5.30
N ILE A 9 -4.76 -9.63 -4.58
CA ILE A 9 -4.50 -9.84 -3.16
C ILE A 9 -4.12 -11.30 -2.95
N THR A 10 -2.93 -11.52 -2.40
CA THR A 10 -2.45 -12.85 -2.06
C THR A 10 -2.15 -12.88 -0.57
N VAL A 11 -2.82 -13.77 0.15
CA VAL A 11 -2.66 -13.88 1.59
C VAL A 11 -2.34 -15.32 1.97
N ASN A 12 -1.27 -15.49 2.72
CA ASN A 12 -0.91 -16.76 3.33
C ASN A 12 -0.79 -16.52 4.84
N ASP A 13 -1.93 -16.29 5.47
CA ASP A 13 -2.03 -15.83 6.85
C ASP A 13 -3.41 -16.22 7.38
N GLU A 14 -3.52 -16.47 8.67
CA GLU A 14 -4.80 -16.81 9.29
C GLU A 14 -5.69 -15.59 9.51
N LEU A 15 -5.10 -14.41 9.67
CA LEU A 15 -5.82 -13.16 9.83
C LEU A 15 -5.59 -12.26 8.63
N VAL A 16 -6.67 -11.91 7.96
CA VAL A 16 -6.61 -11.04 6.80
C VAL A 16 -7.16 -9.67 7.20
N LEU A 17 -6.28 -8.65 7.18
CA LEU A 17 -6.64 -7.28 7.51
C LEU A 17 -6.28 -6.39 6.34
N ILE A 18 -7.12 -6.40 5.31
CA ILE A 18 -6.89 -5.65 4.08
C ILE A 18 -8.15 -4.86 3.75
N ALA A 19 -7.97 -3.58 3.53
CA ALA A 19 -9.02 -2.72 3.00
C ALA A 19 -8.48 -1.95 1.79
N VAL A 20 -9.16 -2.06 0.66
CA VAL A 20 -8.79 -1.36 -0.56
C VAL A 20 -10.00 -0.63 -1.09
N ASN A 21 -9.86 0.68 -1.28
CA ASN A 21 -10.89 1.51 -1.88
C ASN A 21 -10.30 2.20 -3.11
N GLN A 22 -10.92 1.99 -4.26
CA GLN A 22 -10.46 2.55 -5.52
C GLN A 22 -11.59 3.36 -6.17
N PHE A 23 -11.32 4.63 -6.42
CA PHE A 23 -12.24 5.55 -7.08
C PHE A 23 -11.55 6.14 -8.31
N GLY A 24 -12.23 6.17 -9.42
CA GLY A 24 -11.67 6.65 -10.68
C GLY A 24 -11.39 5.51 -11.63
N VAL A 25 -10.37 5.66 -12.49
CA VAL A 25 -10.06 4.68 -13.53
C VAL A 25 -8.60 4.25 -13.50
N SER A 26 -8.37 3.02 -13.89
CA SER A 26 -7.02 2.46 -14.08
C SER A 26 -6.14 2.51 -12.84
N ASN A 27 -6.73 2.36 -11.67
CA ASN A 27 -5.96 2.24 -10.44
C ASN A 27 -5.58 0.78 -10.20
N ILE A 28 -4.36 0.54 -9.73
CA ILE A 28 -3.82 -0.79 -9.50
C ILE A 28 -3.37 -0.93 -8.05
N THR A 29 -3.81 -1.99 -7.40
CA THR A 29 -3.33 -2.36 -6.07
C THR A 29 -2.99 -3.84 -6.05
N ASN A 30 -1.75 -4.17 -5.75
CA ASN A 30 -1.30 -5.54 -5.55
C ASN A 30 -0.77 -5.68 -4.14
N ILE A 31 -1.33 -6.62 -3.38
CA ILE A 31 -0.97 -6.83 -1.99
C ILE A 31 -0.63 -8.30 -1.78
N ALA A 32 0.51 -8.56 -1.14
CA ALA A 32 0.89 -9.88 -0.70
C ALA A 32 1.21 -9.83 0.79
N GLN A 33 0.53 -10.65 1.57
CA GLN A 33 0.76 -10.78 3.01
C GLN A 33 1.09 -12.23 3.34
N ALA A 34 2.17 -12.44 4.07
CA ALA A 34 2.55 -13.78 4.55
C ALA A 34 3.19 -13.68 5.92
N GLY A 35 2.87 -14.61 6.81
CA GLY A 35 3.45 -14.65 8.15
C GLY A 35 2.54 -15.34 9.14
N ASP A 36 2.94 -15.34 10.40
CA ASP A 36 2.23 -16.03 11.46
C ASP A 36 1.30 -15.14 12.28
N GLY A 37 1.26 -13.86 11.99
CA GLY A 37 0.44 -12.91 12.70
C GLY A 37 -0.25 -11.92 11.79
N ALA A 38 -0.99 -10.99 12.36
CA ALA A 38 -1.79 -10.04 11.61
C ALA A 38 -0.92 -8.96 10.98
N ASN A 39 -0.98 -8.85 9.67
CA ASN A 39 -0.47 -7.70 8.95
C ASN A 39 -1.67 -6.88 8.45
N LEU A 40 -1.55 -5.56 8.48
CA LEU A 40 -2.64 -4.67 8.11
C LEU A 40 -2.24 -3.82 6.90
N THR A 41 -3.13 -3.76 5.92
CA THR A 41 -2.96 -2.86 4.78
C THR A 41 -4.26 -2.11 4.51
N ASN A 42 -4.19 -0.80 4.51
CA ASN A 42 -5.27 0.08 4.08
C ASN A 42 -4.79 0.90 2.90
N VAL A 43 -5.49 0.80 1.77
CA VAL A 43 -5.17 1.54 0.56
C VAL A 43 -6.40 2.30 0.10
N THR A 44 -6.23 3.57 -0.16
CA THR A 44 -7.25 4.38 -0.85
C THR A 44 -6.58 5.03 -2.06
N GLN A 45 -7.11 4.74 -3.24
CA GLN A 45 -6.69 5.37 -4.49
C GLN A 45 -7.86 6.19 -5.02
N ASN A 46 -7.67 7.48 -5.10
CA ASN A 46 -8.73 8.40 -5.53
C ASN A 46 -8.20 9.28 -6.67
N GLY A 47 -8.47 8.85 -7.89
CA GLY A 47 -7.99 9.50 -9.09
C GLY A 47 -7.77 8.47 -10.19
N ASN A 48 -6.83 8.72 -11.08
CA ASN A 48 -6.57 7.85 -12.22
C ASN A 48 -5.12 7.40 -12.26
N ASP A 49 -4.90 6.18 -12.72
CA ASP A 49 -3.56 5.64 -12.98
C ASP A 49 -2.65 5.59 -11.73
N ASN A 50 -3.24 5.37 -10.56
CA ASN A 50 -2.46 5.19 -9.35
C ASN A 50 -2.07 3.72 -9.19
N THR A 51 -0.86 3.48 -8.71
CA THR A 51 -0.32 2.13 -8.52
C THR A 51 0.21 1.96 -7.10
N ALA A 52 -0.19 0.87 -6.46
CA ALA A 52 0.31 0.50 -5.14
C ALA A 52 0.72 -0.97 -5.16
N LEU A 53 1.98 -1.25 -4.82
CA LEU A 53 2.53 -2.60 -4.74
C LEU A 53 3.03 -2.81 -3.31
N ILE A 54 2.39 -3.70 -2.56
CA ILE A 54 2.63 -3.84 -1.13
C ILE A 54 2.91 -5.31 -0.81
N THR A 55 4.03 -5.55 -0.13
CA THR A 55 4.39 -6.88 0.37
C THR A 55 4.68 -6.77 1.86
N GLN A 56 3.99 -7.57 2.65
CA GLN A 56 4.19 -7.63 4.10
C GLN A 56 4.55 -9.05 4.51
N LEU A 57 5.71 -9.21 5.11
CA LEU A 57 6.21 -10.52 5.57
C LEU A 57 6.51 -10.42 7.07
N GLY A 58 5.95 -11.32 7.87
CA GLY A 58 6.15 -11.33 9.31
C GLY A 58 4.85 -11.06 10.06
N GLU A 59 4.92 -10.27 11.11
CA GLU A 59 3.78 -10.01 11.98
C GLU A 59 3.63 -8.54 12.33
N GLY A 60 2.40 -8.08 12.45
CA GLY A 60 2.10 -6.75 12.98
C GLY A 60 2.52 -5.60 12.08
N ASN A 61 2.86 -5.86 10.83
CA ASN A 61 3.25 -4.80 9.92
C ASN A 61 2.01 -4.03 9.43
N VAL A 62 2.13 -2.73 9.31
CA VAL A 62 1.02 -1.86 8.95
C VAL A 62 1.41 -0.96 7.79
N VAL A 63 0.56 -0.90 6.77
CA VAL A 63 0.64 0.10 5.71
C VAL A 63 -0.69 0.84 5.63
N ASN A 64 -0.63 2.15 5.74
CA ASN A 64 -1.76 3.04 5.46
C ASN A 64 -1.35 3.94 4.30
N LEU A 65 -2.01 3.78 3.17
CA LEU A 65 -1.67 4.50 1.94
C LEU A 65 -2.88 5.26 1.43
N LEU A 66 -2.65 6.54 1.16
CA LEU A 66 -3.61 7.36 0.42
C LEU A 66 -2.91 7.91 -0.82
N GLN A 67 -3.45 7.59 -1.99
CA GLN A 67 -3.02 8.16 -3.26
C GLN A 67 -4.16 9.01 -3.81
N GLN A 68 -3.95 10.31 -3.90
CA GLN A 68 -4.92 11.26 -4.44
C GLN A 68 -4.43 11.84 -5.74
N ASN A 69 -5.36 12.17 -6.60
CA ASN A 69 -5.10 12.67 -7.95
C ASN A 69 -4.50 11.57 -8.83
N ASP A 70 -3.65 11.92 -9.77
CA ASP A 70 -3.29 11.00 -10.83
C ASP A 70 -1.83 10.56 -10.77
N SER A 71 -1.57 9.35 -11.26
CA SER A 71 -0.21 8.87 -11.56
C SER A 71 0.72 8.82 -10.34
N ASN A 72 0.20 8.43 -9.20
CA ASN A 72 1.02 8.12 -8.04
C ASN A 72 1.49 6.69 -8.11
N TYR A 73 2.71 6.45 -7.69
CA TYR A 73 3.31 5.11 -7.62
C TYR A 73 3.89 4.89 -6.23
N PHE A 74 3.53 3.78 -5.61
CA PHE A 74 4.07 3.40 -4.31
C PHE A 74 4.38 1.92 -4.28
N GLU A 75 5.58 1.59 -3.84
CA GLU A 75 6.01 0.21 -3.68
C GLU A 75 6.67 0.07 -2.31
N ILE A 76 6.22 -0.91 -1.54
CA ILE A 76 6.80 -1.18 -0.23
C ILE A 76 6.97 -2.67 0.01
N ILE A 77 8.09 -3.02 0.63
CA ILE A 77 8.30 -4.33 1.25
C ILE A 77 8.54 -4.09 2.73
N GLN A 78 7.68 -4.67 3.57
CA GLN A 78 7.87 -4.71 5.02
C GLN A 78 8.20 -6.15 5.39
N ASP A 79 9.39 -6.34 5.97
CA ASP A 79 9.87 -7.66 6.37
C ASP A 79 10.36 -7.59 7.81
N GLY A 80 9.65 -8.26 8.70
CA GLY A 80 9.94 -8.26 10.12
C GLY A 80 8.70 -8.09 10.96
N PHE A 81 8.82 -7.37 12.08
CA PHE A 81 7.75 -7.24 13.06
C PHE A 81 7.44 -5.78 13.35
N ASP A 82 6.14 -5.46 13.38
CA ASP A 82 5.64 -4.17 13.86
C ASP A 82 6.19 -2.95 13.10
N ASN A 83 6.43 -3.11 11.80
CA ASN A 83 6.82 -1.99 10.96
C ASN A 83 5.57 -1.22 10.52
N VAL A 84 5.66 0.10 10.50
CA VAL A 84 4.53 0.96 10.13
C VAL A 84 4.94 1.93 9.03
N ALA A 85 4.12 2.01 8.00
CA ALA A 85 4.28 3.03 6.97
C ALA A 85 2.95 3.76 6.78
N ASN A 86 2.98 5.07 6.98
CA ASN A 86 1.85 5.95 6.71
C ASN A 86 2.25 6.89 5.57
N VAL A 87 1.57 6.77 4.43
CA VAL A 87 2.00 7.43 3.20
C VAL A 87 0.83 8.15 2.55
N ASN A 88 1.05 9.42 2.22
CA ASN A 88 0.14 10.21 1.42
C ASN A 88 0.87 10.69 0.16
N GLN A 89 0.35 10.33 -1.00
CA GLN A 89 0.85 10.80 -2.29
C GLN A 89 -0.24 11.62 -2.96
N LEU A 90 0.05 12.87 -3.28
CA LEU A 90 -0.96 13.83 -3.69
C LEU A 90 -0.83 14.28 -5.14
N GLY A 91 -0.38 13.42 -6.01
CA GLY A 91 -0.34 13.63 -7.46
C GLY A 91 1.05 13.50 -8.05
N GLU A 92 1.20 12.64 -9.04
CA GLU A 92 2.44 12.43 -9.81
C GLU A 92 3.67 12.19 -8.93
N GLN A 93 3.50 11.42 -7.86
CA GLN A 93 4.58 11.10 -6.93
C GLN A 93 4.97 9.63 -7.06
N SER A 94 6.23 9.35 -6.76
CA SER A 94 6.75 7.99 -6.78
C SER A 94 7.59 7.76 -5.53
N PHE A 95 7.38 6.61 -4.89
CA PHE A 95 8.15 6.25 -3.70
C PHE A 95 8.30 4.74 -3.60
N ILE A 96 9.52 4.32 -3.36
CA ILE A 96 9.85 2.90 -3.17
C ILE A 96 10.59 2.78 -1.84
N VAL A 97 10.12 1.89 -0.97
CA VAL A 97 10.73 1.71 0.33
C VAL A 97 10.78 0.24 0.74
N HIS A 98 11.87 -0.14 1.39
CA HIS A 98 12.00 -1.43 2.04
C HIS A 98 12.19 -1.19 3.54
N GLN A 99 11.23 -1.64 4.34
CA GLN A 99 11.38 -1.66 5.80
C GLN A 99 11.74 -3.08 6.22
N ILE A 100 13.00 -3.29 6.53
CA ILE A 100 13.51 -4.60 6.92
C ILE A 100 14.03 -4.50 8.36
N GLY A 101 13.38 -5.19 9.26
CA GLY A 101 13.68 -5.12 10.69
C GLY A 101 12.41 -5.03 11.51
N ASN A 102 12.51 -4.41 12.68
CA ASN A 102 11.39 -4.38 13.61
C ASN A 102 11.12 -2.97 14.10
N GLU A 103 9.85 -2.66 14.30
CA GLU A 103 9.40 -1.43 14.95
C GLU A 103 9.85 -0.15 14.22
N MET A 104 10.00 -0.24 12.91
CA MET A 104 10.36 0.91 12.09
C MET A 104 9.09 1.67 11.68
N VAL A 105 9.12 2.99 11.79
CA VAL A 105 7.97 3.83 11.46
C VAL A 105 8.39 4.86 10.41
N ILE A 106 7.62 4.92 9.33
CA ILE A 106 7.80 5.92 8.27
C ILE A 106 6.49 6.70 8.12
N ASN A 107 6.59 8.02 8.14
CA ASN A 107 5.46 8.91 7.83
C ASN A 107 5.88 9.81 6.68
N ILE A 108 5.19 9.70 5.54
CA ILE A 108 5.57 10.40 4.32
C ILE A 108 4.34 11.09 3.72
N THR A 109 4.54 12.34 3.33
CA THR A 109 3.57 13.06 2.52
C THR A 109 4.32 13.70 1.35
N GLN A 110 3.91 13.34 0.14
CA GLN A 110 4.50 13.85 -1.09
C GLN A 110 3.49 14.71 -1.84
N TYR A 111 3.89 15.92 -2.17
CA TYR A 111 3.07 16.88 -2.89
C TYR A 111 3.63 17.16 -4.27
N LYS A 112 2.73 17.37 -5.21
CA LYS A 112 3.11 17.97 -6.49
C LYS A 112 3.26 19.48 -6.30
N GLN A 113 4.37 19.99 -6.71
CA GLN A 113 4.64 21.44 -6.67
C GLN A 113 4.35 22.09 -8.00
#